data_22e0e604368e92082b1245c054c79c0e
#
_entry.id   22e0e604368e92082b1245c054c79c0e
#
_cell.length_a   1.000
_cell.length_b   1.000
_cell.length_c   1.000
_cell.angle_alpha   90.00
_cell.angle_beta   90.00
_cell.angle_gamma   90.00
#
_symmetry.space_group_name_H-M   'P 1'
#
loop_
_entity.id
_entity.type
_entity.pdbx_description
1 polymer ?
#
loop_
_entity_poly.entity_id
_entity_poly.type
_entity_poly.pdbx_seq_one_letter_code
_entity_poly.pdbx_strand_id
1 'polypeptide(L)'
;MNGLHLTADLHDCRCDSAWLLDAAQLGSACRSATLAAGLQVVNEVFHSFPASTHGPGGVTATLLLAESHLCIHTWPEQGAVT
;
A
#
# COMPACT_ATOMS: atom_id res chain seq x y z
N MET A 1 -7.58 -11.35 24.84
CA MET A 1 -6.95 -10.22 24.15
C MET A 1 -7.92 -9.57 23.20
N ASN A 2 -7.93 -8.27 23.17
CA ASN A 2 -8.76 -7.50 22.23
C ASN A 2 -7.88 -7.01 21.09
N GLY A 3 -8.34 -7.18 19.86
CA GLY A 3 -7.66 -6.70 18.68
C GLY A 3 -8.37 -5.49 18.08
N LEU A 4 -7.65 -4.73 17.28
CA LEU A 4 -8.18 -3.62 16.51
C LEU A 4 -7.87 -3.86 15.02
N HIS A 5 -8.91 -3.85 14.19
CA HIS A 5 -8.76 -3.80 12.74
C HIS A 5 -9.15 -2.42 12.25
N LEU A 6 -8.24 -1.81 11.50
CA LEU A 6 -8.50 -0.54 10.85
C LEU A 6 -8.53 -0.77 9.34
N THR A 7 -9.60 -0.34 8.68
CA THR A 7 -9.67 -0.32 7.22
C THR A 7 -9.90 1.11 6.75
N ALA A 8 -9.35 1.45 5.58
CA ALA A 8 -9.48 2.78 5.04
C ALA A 8 -9.65 2.71 3.52
N ASP A 9 -10.54 3.55 3.01
CA ASP A 9 -10.72 3.79 1.57
C ASP A 9 -10.36 5.25 1.32
N LEU A 10 -9.28 5.48 0.56
CA LEU A 10 -8.83 6.82 0.20
C LEU A 10 -9.25 7.12 -1.23
N HIS A 11 -9.97 8.21 -1.42
CA HIS A 11 -10.48 8.65 -2.72
C HIS A 11 -9.86 9.98 -3.09
N ASP A 12 -9.82 10.28 -4.40
CA ASP A 12 -9.31 11.55 -4.91
C ASP A 12 -7.91 11.85 -4.39
N CYS A 13 -7.04 10.85 -4.45
CA CYS A 13 -5.66 10.98 -3.97
C CYS A 13 -4.94 12.06 -4.78
N ARG A 14 -4.44 13.09 -4.10
CA ARG A 14 -3.77 14.25 -4.69
C ARG A 14 -2.24 14.12 -4.67
N CYS A 15 -1.75 12.91 -4.57
CA CYS A 15 -0.33 12.63 -4.61
C CYS A 15 0.16 12.52 -6.06
N ASP A 16 1.49 12.53 -6.23
CA ASP A 16 2.11 12.17 -7.51
C ASP A 16 1.68 10.76 -7.87
N SER A 17 1.38 10.53 -9.16
CA SER A 17 0.93 9.22 -9.65
C SER A 17 1.93 8.10 -9.36
N ALA A 18 3.22 8.40 -9.24
CA ALA A 18 4.24 7.42 -8.89
C ALA A 18 3.94 6.70 -7.58
N TRP A 19 3.28 7.33 -6.62
CA TRP A 19 2.90 6.71 -5.36
C TRP A 19 1.89 5.56 -5.56
N LEU A 20 1.12 5.60 -6.64
CA LEU A 20 0.10 4.60 -6.93
C LEU A 20 0.58 3.57 -7.96
N LEU A 21 1.66 3.86 -8.70
CA LEU A 21 2.14 3.06 -9.81
C LEU A 21 3.42 2.29 -9.50
N ASP A 22 4.28 2.84 -8.64
CA ASP A 22 5.63 2.32 -8.40
C ASP A 22 5.68 1.56 -7.07
N ALA A 23 5.83 0.24 -7.16
CA ALA A 23 5.90 -0.63 -5.99
C ALA A 23 7.07 -0.26 -5.07
N ALA A 24 8.21 0.16 -5.64
CA ALA A 24 9.38 0.53 -4.84
C ALA A 24 9.10 1.78 -4.00
N GLN A 25 8.48 2.79 -4.61
CA GLN A 25 8.15 4.04 -3.92
C GLN A 25 7.06 3.82 -2.87
N LEU A 26 6.02 3.06 -3.22
CA LEU A 26 4.97 2.69 -2.27
C LEU A 26 5.54 1.89 -1.10
N GLY A 27 6.43 0.96 -1.38
CA GLY A 27 7.08 0.14 -0.36
C GLY A 27 7.91 0.98 0.61
N SER A 28 8.66 1.96 0.10
CA SER A 28 9.42 2.89 0.93
C SER A 28 8.51 3.68 1.87
N ALA A 29 7.38 4.18 1.36
CA ALA A 29 6.40 4.91 2.17
C ALA A 29 5.79 4.02 3.25
N CYS A 30 5.41 2.79 2.91
CA CYS A 30 4.82 1.85 3.86
C CYS A 30 5.83 1.47 4.96
N ARG A 31 7.09 1.21 4.60
CA ARG A 31 8.14 0.90 5.58
C ARG A 31 8.40 2.07 6.51
N SER A 32 8.48 3.28 5.97
CA SER A 32 8.70 4.49 6.78
C SER A 32 7.56 4.73 7.74
N ALA A 33 6.31 4.58 7.28
CA ALA A 33 5.13 4.75 8.12
C ALA A 33 5.09 3.70 9.25
N THR A 34 5.43 2.46 8.93
CA THR A 34 5.48 1.36 9.89
C THR A 34 6.51 1.64 10.99
N LEU A 35 7.71 2.07 10.61
CA LEU A 35 8.75 2.43 11.57
C LEU A 35 8.34 3.62 12.43
N ALA A 36 7.73 4.64 11.83
CA ALA A 36 7.26 5.81 12.55
C ALA A 36 6.17 5.46 13.57
N ALA A 37 5.39 4.42 13.30
CA ALA A 37 4.38 3.92 14.22
C ALA A 37 4.95 3.02 15.33
N GLY A 38 6.25 2.78 15.34
CA GLY A 38 6.90 1.92 16.33
C GLY A 38 6.75 0.43 16.06
N LEU A 39 6.41 0.05 14.82
CA LEU A 39 6.22 -1.33 14.41
C LEU A 39 7.42 -1.83 13.60
N GLN A 40 7.56 -3.14 13.50
CA GLN A 40 8.73 -3.75 12.85
C GLN A 40 8.29 -4.63 11.69
N VAL A 41 8.82 -4.35 10.49
CA VAL A 41 8.59 -5.17 9.30
C VAL A 41 9.49 -6.40 9.38
N VAL A 42 8.92 -7.59 9.24
CA VAL A 42 9.66 -8.84 9.24
C VAL A 42 9.66 -9.51 7.86
N ASN A 43 8.71 -9.21 7.01
CA ASN A 43 8.68 -9.67 5.61
C ASN A 43 7.70 -8.82 4.82
N GLU A 44 7.82 -8.83 3.48
CA GLU A 44 6.93 -8.07 2.63
C GLU A 44 6.81 -8.70 1.25
N VAL A 45 5.64 -8.55 0.64
CA VAL A 45 5.36 -8.98 -0.74
C VAL A 45 4.67 -7.84 -1.47
N PHE A 46 5.20 -7.50 -2.64
CA PHE A 46 4.63 -6.48 -3.53
C PHE A 46 4.38 -7.11 -4.90
N HIS A 47 3.22 -6.83 -5.47
CA HIS A 47 2.88 -7.24 -6.82
C HIS A 47 2.40 -6.03 -7.62
N SER A 48 3.07 -5.78 -8.75
CA SER A 48 2.69 -4.73 -9.69
C SER A 48 1.88 -5.34 -10.82
N PHE A 49 0.70 -4.79 -11.08
CA PHE A 49 -0.14 -5.24 -12.19
C PHE A 49 0.28 -4.55 -13.48
N PRO A 50 0.23 -5.25 -14.63
CA PRO A 50 0.54 -4.62 -15.91
C PRO A 50 -0.54 -3.64 -16.33
N ALA A 51 -0.17 -2.68 -17.18
CA ALA A 51 -1.13 -1.80 -17.81
C ALA A 51 -2.10 -2.62 -18.68
N SER A 52 -3.34 -2.15 -18.76
CA SER A 52 -4.39 -2.78 -19.56
C SER A 52 -5.15 -1.74 -20.36
N THR A 53 -6.21 -2.18 -21.08
CA THR A 53 -7.11 -1.26 -21.78
C THR A 53 -7.85 -0.32 -20.82
N HIS A 54 -7.92 -0.65 -19.53
CA HIS A 54 -8.56 0.17 -18.51
C HIS A 54 -7.61 1.20 -17.90
N GLY A 55 -6.33 1.19 -18.27
CA GLY A 55 -5.34 2.14 -17.81
C GLY A 55 -4.13 1.47 -17.18
N PRO A 56 -3.30 2.24 -16.47
CA PRO A 56 -2.13 1.71 -15.79
C PRO A 56 -2.56 0.76 -14.67
N GLY A 57 -1.76 -0.29 -14.47
CA GLY A 57 -1.98 -1.22 -13.37
C GLY A 57 -1.49 -0.63 -12.05
N GLY A 58 -2.16 -1.01 -10.97
CA GLY A 58 -1.77 -0.62 -9.63
C GLY A 58 -0.84 -1.62 -8.98
N VAL A 59 -0.74 -1.50 -7.66
CA VAL A 59 0.10 -2.35 -6.83
C VAL A 59 -0.75 -2.95 -5.72
N THR A 60 -0.54 -4.22 -5.42
CA THR A 60 -1.05 -4.81 -4.19
C THR A 60 0.12 -5.25 -3.34
N ALA A 61 0.01 -5.09 -2.05
CA ALA A 61 1.13 -5.38 -1.15
C ALA A 61 0.64 -5.85 0.22
N THR A 62 1.48 -6.65 0.85
CA THR A 62 1.31 -7.05 2.23
C THR A 62 2.65 -6.94 2.94
N LEU A 63 2.67 -6.24 4.07
CA LEU A 63 3.80 -6.19 4.96
C LEU A 63 3.46 -7.00 6.21
N LEU A 64 4.28 -7.99 6.50
CA LEU A 64 4.16 -8.77 7.74
C LEU A 64 4.97 -8.04 8.81
N LEU A 65 4.30 -7.71 9.90
CA LEU A 65 4.91 -6.98 11.01
C LEU A 65 5.05 -7.93 12.19
N ALA A 66 6.08 -7.73 12.99
CA ALA A 66 6.27 -8.54 14.20
C ALA A 66 5.03 -8.49 15.11
N GLU A 67 4.29 -7.38 15.06
CA GLU A 67 3.12 -7.14 15.91
C GLU A 67 1.78 -7.36 15.20
N SER A 68 1.76 -7.32 13.85
CA SER A 68 0.51 -7.32 13.09
C SER A 68 0.79 -7.48 11.59
N HIS A 69 0.02 -6.78 10.77
CA HIS A 69 0.20 -6.76 9.31
C HIS A 69 -0.41 -5.49 8.72
N LEU A 70 0.04 -5.15 7.52
CA LEU A 70 -0.49 -4.05 6.72
C LEU A 70 -0.72 -4.56 5.31
N CYS A 71 -1.93 -4.39 4.79
CA CYS A 71 -2.26 -4.71 3.41
C CYS A 71 -2.69 -3.43 2.70
N ILE A 72 -2.27 -3.27 1.44
CA ILE A 72 -2.59 -2.07 0.66
C ILE A 72 -2.81 -2.45 -0.80
N HIS A 73 -3.75 -1.78 -1.45
CA HIS A 73 -3.99 -1.91 -2.88
C HIS A 73 -4.20 -0.53 -3.47
N THR A 74 -3.54 -0.25 -4.59
CA THR A 74 -3.69 1.04 -5.28
C THR A 74 -4.52 0.86 -6.55
N TRP A 75 -5.31 1.89 -6.85
CA TRP A 75 -6.20 1.97 -8.01
C TRP A 75 -5.87 3.26 -8.78
N PRO A 76 -4.75 3.28 -9.55
CA PRO A 76 -4.31 4.53 -10.19
C PRO A 76 -5.34 5.11 -11.15
N GLU A 77 -6.11 4.26 -11.85
CA GLU A 77 -7.16 4.71 -12.77
C GLU A 77 -8.31 5.42 -12.05
N GLN A 78 -8.44 5.22 -10.75
CA GLN A 78 -9.49 5.84 -9.93
C GLN A 78 -8.92 6.86 -8.94
N GLY A 79 -7.60 7.01 -8.88
CA GLY A 79 -6.97 7.87 -7.90
C GLY A 79 -7.27 7.44 -6.46
N ALA A 80 -7.32 6.12 -6.22
CA ALA A 80 -7.78 5.56 -4.97
C ALA A 80 -6.79 4.57 -4.37
N VAL A 81 -6.88 4.38 -3.08
CA VAL A 81 -6.10 3.39 -2.31
C VAL A 81 -7.02 2.74 -1.28
N THR A 82 -6.92 1.44 -1.18
CA THR A 82 -7.62 0.69 -0.14
C THR A 82 -6.66 -0.12 0.71
#